data_f71d499ef96aeee5b658166d96d7c547
#
_entry.id   f71d499ef96aeee5b658166d96d7c547
#
_cell.length_a   1.000
_cell.length_b   1.000
_cell.length_c   1.000
_cell.angle_alpha   90.00
_cell.angle_beta   90.00
_cell.angle_gamma   90.00
#
_symmetry.space_group_name_H-M   'P 1'
#
loop_
_entity.id
_entity.type
_entity.pdbx_description
1 polymer ?
#
loop_
_entity_poly.entity_id
_entity_poly.type
_entity_poly.pdbx_seq_one_letter_code
_entity_poly.pdbx_strand_id
1 'polypeptide(L)'
;VDVVLDCTGKAGVRAFAEAGIAAGASKVLISGPSATADQTIVIGANDQDLRDARIVSNASCTTNAIAPLLRILDLGLGIERAHVTTVHCYTGSQPTVDQPNGPPERSRAAAVSMVPTTTSAADQITRVLPEFAGRLTVSALRVPCLSVSAVDAVVQLADDPEEPFPDFLRAAFAGSSLVGLCEDPCVSSDYRGRPESLVIALPETRSIGCKQLRILGWY
;
A
#
# COMPACT_ATOMS: atom_id res chain seq x y z
N VAL A 1 21.78 19.59 8.99
CA VAL A 1 20.47 18.87 9.00
C VAL A 1 20.74 17.37 8.93
N ASP A 2 20.15 16.58 9.82
CA ASP A 2 20.45 15.15 9.87
C ASP A 2 19.68 14.38 8.77
N VAL A 3 18.43 14.72 8.54
CA VAL A 3 17.56 14.08 7.55
C VAL A 3 16.81 15.11 6.73
N VAL A 4 16.77 14.91 5.41
CA VAL A 4 15.91 15.65 4.49
C VAL A 4 14.74 14.75 4.09
N LEU A 5 13.51 15.26 4.20
CA LEU A 5 12.31 14.60 3.67
C LEU A 5 12.03 15.17 2.28
N ASP A 6 12.14 14.34 1.24
CA ASP A 6 11.79 14.73 -0.13
C ASP A 6 10.33 14.37 -0.43
N CYS A 7 9.47 15.38 -0.40
CA CYS A 7 8.05 15.29 -0.71
C CYS A 7 7.70 15.97 -2.05
N THR A 8 8.68 16.19 -2.92
CA THR A 8 8.49 16.93 -4.19
C THR A 8 7.82 16.13 -5.29
N GLY A 9 7.76 14.81 -5.15
CA GLY A 9 7.33 13.88 -6.20
C GLY A 9 8.37 13.71 -7.34
N LYS A 10 9.55 14.33 -7.23
CA LYS A 10 10.62 14.29 -8.24
C LYS A 10 11.75 13.30 -7.93
N ALA A 11 11.80 12.79 -6.71
CA ALA A 11 12.87 11.91 -6.23
C ALA A 11 12.87 10.50 -6.85
N GLY A 12 12.00 10.22 -7.82
CA GLY A 12 12.17 9.10 -8.77
C GLY A 12 13.44 9.25 -9.62
N VAL A 13 13.96 10.47 -9.76
CA VAL A 13 15.27 10.78 -10.36
C VAL A 13 16.28 10.96 -9.23
N ARG A 14 17.27 10.11 -9.16
CA ARG A 14 18.28 10.08 -8.08
C ARG A 14 18.93 11.44 -7.77
N ALA A 15 19.20 12.23 -8.80
CA ALA A 15 19.84 13.54 -8.62
C ALA A 15 19.06 14.50 -7.70
N PHE A 16 17.72 14.39 -7.64
CA PHE A 16 16.93 15.21 -6.71
C PHE A 16 17.14 14.78 -5.26
N ALA A 17 17.19 13.48 -4.99
CA ALA A 17 17.49 12.98 -3.65
C ALA A 17 18.94 13.29 -3.23
N GLU A 18 19.91 13.17 -4.16
CA GLU A 18 21.32 13.50 -3.93
C GLU A 18 21.54 14.98 -3.61
N ALA A 19 20.67 15.87 -4.07
CA ALA A 19 20.73 17.28 -3.71
C ALA A 19 20.61 17.51 -2.18
N GLY A 20 19.80 16.72 -1.49
CA GLY A 20 19.69 16.74 -0.02
C GLY A 20 21.00 16.32 0.65
N ILE A 21 21.66 15.28 0.12
CA ILE A 21 22.96 14.82 0.60
C ILE A 21 24.04 15.88 0.34
N ALA A 22 24.05 16.48 -0.86
CA ALA A 22 25.00 17.54 -1.23
C ALA A 22 24.82 18.79 -0.37
N ALA A 23 23.61 19.06 0.09
CA ALA A 23 23.30 20.13 1.06
C ALA A 23 23.72 19.82 2.50
N GLY A 24 24.34 18.67 2.76
CA GLY A 24 24.91 18.29 4.05
C GLY A 24 24.03 17.39 4.91
N ALA A 25 22.92 16.84 4.40
CA ALA A 25 22.15 15.87 5.13
C ALA A 25 22.87 14.50 5.20
N SER A 26 22.75 13.83 6.33
CA SER A 26 23.24 12.45 6.48
C SER A 26 22.40 11.45 5.69
N LYS A 27 21.08 11.69 5.65
CA LYS A 27 20.09 10.81 4.98
C LYS A 27 19.03 11.62 4.25
N VAL A 28 18.44 11.00 3.23
CA VAL A 28 17.25 11.52 2.54
C VAL A 28 16.16 10.45 2.58
N LEU A 29 14.98 10.81 3.05
CA LEU A 29 13.78 9.99 2.99
C LEU A 29 12.85 10.51 1.90
N ILE A 30 12.59 9.67 0.91
CA ILE A 30 11.67 9.97 -0.19
C ILE A 30 10.26 9.54 0.21
N SER A 31 9.30 10.45 0.19
CA SER A 31 7.90 10.20 0.59
C SER A 31 7.08 9.37 -0.42
N GLY A 32 7.71 8.79 -1.41
CA GLY A 32 7.06 8.04 -2.47
C GLY A 32 7.95 6.96 -3.07
N PRO A 33 7.45 6.22 -4.08
CA PRO A 33 8.22 5.18 -4.74
C PRO A 33 9.44 5.74 -5.47
N SER A 34 10.58 5.08 -5.31
CA SER A 34 11.80 5.39 -6.05
C SER A 34 12.53 4.12 -6.46
N ALA A 35 12.75 3.98 -7.76
CA ALA A 35 13.55 2.89 -8.30
C ALA A 35 15.06 3.13 -8.09
N THR A 36 15.46 4.35 -7.75
CA THR A 36 16.84 4.79 -7.63
C THR A 36 17.30 5.00 -6.18
N ALA A 37 16.41 4.81 -5.21
CA ALA A 37 16.77 4.80 -3.78
C ALA A 37 17.71 3.62 -3.47
N ASP A 38 18.54 3.80 -2.44
CA ASP A 38 19.42 2.73 -1.97
C ASP A 38 18.63 1.57 -1.38
N GLN A 39 17.55 1.90 -0.66
CA GLN A 39 16.59 0.92 -0.12
C GLN A 39 15.15 1.44 -0.20
N THR A 40 14.20 0.53 -0.29
CA THR A 40 12.78 0.78 -0.08
C THR A 40 12.37 0.13 1.23
N ILE A 41 11.85 0.92 2.16
CA ILE A 41 11.48 0.47 3.51
C ILE A 41 10.00 0.75 3.76
N VAL A 42 9.32 -0.25 4.29
CA VAL A 42 7.94 -0.17 4.77
C VAL A 42 7.89 -0.68 6.20
N ILE A 43 7.45 0.17 7.12
CA ILE A 43 7.34 -0.19 8.54
C ILE A 43 6.33 -1.32 8.71
N GLY A 44 6.69 -2.32 9.51
CA GLY A 44 5.89 -3.53 9.74
C GLY A 44 6.02 -4.59 8.62
N ALA A 45 6.85 -4.34 7.62
CA ALA A 45 7.17 -5.32 6.58
C ALA A 45 8.65 -5.66 6.54
N ASN A 46 9.53 -4.68 6.30
CA ASN A 46 10.97 -4.88 6.19
C ASN A 46 11.82 -3.81 6.90
N ASP A 47 11.26 -3.10 7.86
CA ASP A 47 11.96 -2.03 8.58
C ASP A 47 13.20 -2.54 9.34
N GLN A 48 13.23 -3.81 9.73
CA GLN A 48 14.38 -4.46 10.33
C GLN A 48 15.56 -4.64 9.35
N ASP A 49 15.31 -4.52 8.05
CA ASP A 49 16.33 -4.64 7.00
C ASP A 49 17.05 -3.32 6.71
N LEU A 50 16.63 -2.22 7.34
CA LEU A 50 17.28 -0.93 7.16
C LEU A 50 18.76 -1.03 7.53
N ARG A 51 19.62 -0.74 6.54
CA ARG A 51 21.09 -0.73 6.69
C ARG A 51 21.59 0.72 6.61
N ASP A 52 22.84 0.90 6.24
CA ASP A 52 23.49 2.20 6.08
C ASP A 52 23.06 2.98 4.84
N ALA A 53 21.86 2.71 4.33
CA ALA A 53 21.29 3.43 3.19
C ALA A 53 21.18 4.92 3.49
N ARG A 54 21.66 5.73 2.55
CA ARG A 54 21.59 7.19 2.66
C ARG A 54 20.35 7.76 2.02
N ILE A 55 19.84 7.13 0.99
CA ILE A 55 18.61 7.52 0.27
C ILE A 55 17.61 6.38 0.41
N VAL A 56 16.56 6.61 1.16
CA VAL A 56 15.54 5.61 1.49
C VAL A 56 14.19 6.02 0.88
N SER A 57 13.55 5.12 0.16
CA SER A 57 12.18 5.29 -0.32
C SER A 57 11.19 4.72 0.69
N ASN A 58 10.15 5.49 1.02
CA ASN A 58 9.02 5.05 1.86
C ASN A 58 7.94 4.33 1.04
N ALA A 59 8.24 3.88 -0.18
CA ALA A 59 7.30 3.21 -1.09
C ALA A 59 6.04 4.05 -1.41
N SER A 60 4.97 3.41 -1.88
CA SER A 60 3.68 4.05 -2.14
C SER A 60 2.71 3.86 -0.97
N CYS A 61 1.67 4.70 -0.90
CA CYS A 61 0.59 4.53 0.07
C CYS A 61 -0.05 3.14 0.01
N THR A 62 -0.28 2.62 -1.21
CA THR A 62 -0.81 1.27 -1.45
C THR A 62 0.15 0.19 -0.92
N THR A 63 1.45 0.35 -1.12
CA THR A 63 2.45 -0.59 -0.61
C THR A 63 2.48 -0.58 0.92
N ASN A 64 2.39 0.60 1.55
CA ASN A 64 2.34 0.73 3.01
C ASN A 64 1.07 0.11 3.61
N ALA A 65 -0.05 0.11 2.88
CA ALA A 65 -1.27 -0.55 3.32
C ALA A 65 -1.18 -2.09 3.20
N ILE A 66 -0.63 -2.58 2.08
CA ILE A 66 -0.69 -4.00 1.73
C ILE A 66 0.46 -4.81 2.35
N ALA A 67 1.69 -4.30 2.36
CA ALA A 67 2.84 -5.10 2.75
C ALA A 67 2.81 -5.56 4.22
N PRO A 68 2.47 -4.72 5.22
CA PRO A 68 2.32 -5.18 6.59
C PRO A 68 1.19 -6.22 6.76
N LEU A 69 0.07 -6.04 6.05
CA LEU A 69 -1.02 -7.00 6.04
C LEU A 69 -0.55 -8.37 5.53
N LEU A 70 0.05 -8.40 4.33
CA LEU A 70 0.54 -9.64 3.73
C LEU A 70 1.62 -10.31 4.59
N ARG A 71 2.52 -9.53 5.19
CA ARG A 71 3.57 -10.06 6.06
C ARG A 71 3.00 -10.81 7.26
N ILE A 72 2.02 -10.23 7.93
CA ILE A 72 1.39 -10.83 9.11
C ILE A 72 0.56 -12.07 8.72
N LEU A 73 -0.19 -11.99 7.62
CA LEU A 73 -0.96 -13.13 7.13
C LEU A 73 -0.07 -14.30 6.70
N ASP A 74 1.03 -14.01 6.00
CA ASP A 74 1.95 -15.06 5.54
C ASP A 74 2.66 -15.74 6.73
N LEU A 75 3.08 -14.97 7.72
CA LEU A 75 3.71 -15.51 8.93
C LEU A 75 2.75 -16.36 9.79
N GLY A 76 1.48 -15.97 9.87
CA GLY A 76 0.52 -16.63 10.74
C GLY A 76 -0.28 -17.75 10.07
N LEU A 77 -0.56 -17.63 8.78
CA LEU A 77 -1.47 -18.54 8.07
C LEU A 77 -0.85 -19.18 6.82
N GLY A 78 0.27 -18.66 6.34
CA GLY A 78 0.87 -19.06 5.07
C GLY A 78 0.01 -18.63 3.87
N ILE A 79 0.57 -17.79 3.00
CA ILE A 79 -0.10 -17.38 1.77
C ILE A 79 0.44 -18.19 0.60
N GLU A 80 -0.42 -18.90 -0.11
CA GLU A 80 -0.05 -19.52 -1.38
C GLU A 80 0.04 -18.47 -2.49
N ARG A 81 -1.00 -17.64 -2.63
CA ARG A 81 -1.09 -16.56 -3.62
C ARG A 81 -2.11 -15.52 -3.19
N ALA A 82 -1.98 -14.30 -3.72
CA ALA A 82 -2.92 -13.22 -3.48
C ALA A 82 -3.16 -12.38 -4.74
N HIS A 83 -4.39 -11.89 -4.86
CA HIS A 83 -4.75 -10.81 -5.78
C HIS A 83 -5.31 -9.65 -4.99
N VAL A 84 -4.77 -8.45 -5.22
CA VAL A 84 -5.20 -7.24 -4.52
C VAL A 84 -5.67 -6.21 -5.53
N THR A 85 -6.88 -5.69 -5.31
CA THR A 85 -7.38 -4.54 -6.06
C THR A 85 -7.39 -3.32 -5.16
N THR A 86 -6.70 -2.24 -5.57
CA THR A 86 -6.89 -0.95 -4.91
C THR A 86 -7.95 -0.15 -5.64
N VAL A 87 -9.02 0.19 -4.94
CA VAL A 87 -10.02 1.18 -5.35
C VAL A 87 -9.54 2.52 -4.81
N HIS A 88 -8.89 3.29 -5.67
CA HIS A 88 -8.06 4.41 -5.25
C HIS A 88 -8.71 5.76 -5.57
N CYS A 89 -8.69 6.67 -4.60
CA CYS A 89 -9.07 8.05 -4.83
C CYS A 89 -8.25 8.66 -5.98
N TYR A 90 -8.81 9.65 -6.70
CA TYR A 90 -8.05 10.35 -7.72
C TYR A 90 -6.92 11.19 -7.11
N THR A 91 -5.89 11.46 -7.88
CA THR A 91 -4.70 12.19 -7.44
C THR A 91 -4.34 13.27 -8.47
N GLY A 92 -3.42 14.17 -8.11
CA GLY A 92 -2.94 15.22 -9.00
C GLY A 92 -2.31 14.75 -10.32
N SER A 93 -2.12 13.45 -10.51
CA SER A 93 -1.69 12.89 -11.81
C SER A 93 -2.83 12.74 -12.83
N GLN A 94 -4.08 12.95 -12.43
CA GLN A 94 -5.26 12.85 -13.27
C GLN A 94 -5.82 14.25 -13.58
N PRO A 95 -6.31 14.50 -14.82
CA PRO A 95 -6.89 15.79 -15.18
C PRO A 95 -8.24 16.00 -14.50
N THR A 96 -8.59 17.26 -14.21
CA THR A 96 -9.90 17.66 -13.69
C THR A 96 -10.99 17.64 -14.75
N VAL A 97 -10.61 17.94 -15.98
CA VAL A 97 -11.48 17.87 -17.18
C VAL A 97 -10.80 17.00 -18.22
N ASP A 98 -11.57 16.48 -19.18
CA ASP A 98 -11.02 15.68 -20.28
C ASP A 98 -9.92 16.45 -21.01
N GLN A 99 -8.71 15.92 -21.02
CA GLN A 99 -7.57 16.50 -21.73
C GLN A 99 -6.50 15.43 -22.00
N PRO A 100 -5.71 15.54 -23.06
CA PRO A 100 -4.63 14.61 -23.34
C PRO A 100 -3.65 14.51 -22.16
N ASN A 101 -3.47 13.31 -21.62
CA ASN A 101 -2.58 13.02 -20.51
C ASN A 101 -2.02 11.58 -20.60
N GLY A 102 -1.29 11.31 -21.68
CA GLY A 102 -0.75 9.97 -21.96
C GLY A 102 -1.81 9.02 -22.53
N PRO A 103 -2.00 7.82 -21.95
CA PRO A 103 -2.98 6.84 -22.43
C PRO A 103 -4.41 7.39 -22.41
N PRO A 104 -5.28 7.00 -23.36
CA PRO A 104 -6.65 7.54 -23.50
C PRO A 104 -7.47 7.44 -22.21
N GLU A 105 -7.38 6.33 -21.49
CA GLU A 105 -8.12 6.12 -20.23
C GLU A 105 -7.68 7.09 -19.13
N ARG A 106 -6.42 7.56 -19.14
CA ARG A 106 -5.88 8.54 -18.19
C ARG A 106 -6.20 9.99 -18.59
N SER A 107 -6.73 10.19 -19.79
CA SER A 107 -7.09 11.50 -20.31
C SER A 107 -8.51 11.93 -19.92
N ARG A 108 -9.25 11.08 -19.20
CA ARG A 108 -10.62 11.35 -18.76
C ARG A 108 -10.65 12.08 -17.42
N ALA A 109 -11.66 12.93 -17.25
CA ALA A 109 -11.87 13.72 -16.05
C ALA A 109 -11.98 12.84 -14.78
N ALA A 110 -11.14 13.09 -13.81
CA ALA A 110 -11.00 12.28 -12.60
C ALA A 110 -12.26 12.24 -11.73
N ALA A 111 -13.00 13.35 -11.67
CA ALA A 111 -14.16 13.51 -10.80
C ALA A 111 -15.44 12.82 -11.31
N VAL A 112 -15.45 12.30 -12.54
CA VAL A 112 -16.64 11.72 -13.17
C VAL A 112 -16.40 10.35 -13.81
N SER A 113 -15.17 9.83 -13.72
CA SER A 113 -14.80 8.58 -14.41
C SER A 113 -14.15 7.60 -13.46
N MET A 114 -14.51 6.32 -13.55
CA MET A 114 -13.72 5.22 -12.98
C MET A 114 -12.71 4.77 -14.03
N VAL A 115 -11.42 4.76 -13.65
CA VAL A 115 -10.32 4.57 -14.59
C VAL A 115 -9.43 3.40 -14.13
N PRO A 116 -9.40 2.28 -14.88
CA PRO A 116 -8.36 1.28 -14.70
C PRO A 116 -6.98 1.92 -14.94
N THR A 117 -6.03 1.70 -14.06
CA THR A 117 -4.70 2.31 -14.17
C THR A 117 -3.60 1.34 -13.79
N THR A 118 -2.41 1.61 -14.30
CA THR A 118 -1.22 0.88 -13.86
C THR A 118 -0.87 1.22 -12.42
N THR A 119 -0.28 0.26 -11.71
CA THR A 119 0.28 0.43 -10.38
C THR A 119 1.63 -0.27 -10.29
N SER A 120 2.57 0.36 -9.61
CA SER A 120 3.86 -0.24 -9.26
C SER A 120 3.82 -0.99 -7.92
N ALA A 121 2.64 -1.16 -7.32
CA ALA A 121 2.52 -1.71 -5.98
C ALA A 121 3.02 -3.16 -5.91
N ALA A 122 2.74 -4.01 -6.91
CA ALA A 122 3.26 -5.37 -6.94
C ALA A 122 4.80 -5.41 -6.94
N ASP A 123 5.44 -4.61 -7.80
CA ASP A 123 6.90 -4.52 -7.88
C ASP A 123 7.51 -3.97 -6.58
N GLN A 124 6.86 -2.99 -5.95
CA GLN A 124 7.32 -2.44 -4.68
C GLN A 124 7.14 -3.42 -3.54
N ILE A 125 6.01 -4.15 -3.49
CA ILE A 125 5.78 -5.19 -2.48
C ILE A 125 6.83 -6.29 -2.63
N THR A 126 7.14 -6.75 -3.83
CA THR A 126 8.17 -7.79 -4.05
C THR A 126 9.61 -7.30 -3.76
N ARG A 127 9.86 -6.00 -3.78
CA ARG A 127 11.13 -5.44 -3.28
C ARG A 127 11.24 -5.47 -1.76
N VAL A 128 10.11 -5.25 -1.09
CA VAL A 128 9.99 -5.18 0.38
C VAL A 128 9.85 -6.59 0.98
N LEU A 129 9.09 -7.46 0.31
CA LEU A 129 8.79 -8.84 0.66
C LEU A 129 9.11 -9.74 -0.55
N PRO A 130 10.38 -10.11 -0.78
CA PRO A 130 10.80 -10.88 -1.96
C PRO A 130 10.11 -12.24 -2.10
N GLU A 131 9.65 -12.82 -1.00
CA GLU A 131 8.90 -14.08 -0.96
C GLU A 131 7.59 -14.03 -1.74
N PHE A 132 7.03 -12.85 -2.00
CA PHE A 132 5.81 -12.70 -2.80
C PHE A 132 6.04 -12.64 -4.31
N ALA A 133 7.29 -12.75 -4.77
CA ALA A 133 7.58 -12.81 -6.20
C ALA A 133 6.87 -14.01 -6.86
N GLY A 134 6.05 -13.73 -7.88
CA GLY A 134 5.25 -14.72 -8.58
C GLY A 134 3.99 -15.21 -7.84
N ARG A 135 3.78 -14.78 -6.58
CA ARG A 135 2.59 -15.14 -5.78
C ARG A 135 1.58 -13.99 -5.61
N LEU A 136 1.94 -12.78 -6.05
CA LEU A 136 1.13 -11.58 -5.86
C LEU A 136 0.85 -10.89 -7.19
N THR A 137 -0.39 -10.47 -7.37
CA THR A 137 -0.77 -9.49 -8.40
C THR A 137 -1.54 -8.34 -7.77
N VAL A 138 -1.35 -7.13 -8.30
CA VAL A 138 -2.05 -5.92 -7.83
C VAL A 138 -2.64 -5.18 -9.01
N SER A 139 -3.94 -4.88 -8.92
CA SER A 139 -4.67 -4.04 -9.88
C SER A 139 -5.08 -2.72 -9.23
N ALA A 140 -5.25 -1.67 -10.03
CA ALA A 140 -5.68 -0.37 -9.53
C ALA A 140 -6.84 0.18 -10.36
N LEU A 141 -7.88 0.65 -9.64
CA LEU A 141 -9.02 1.34 -10.20
C LEU A 141 -9.11 2.73 -9.55
N ARG A 142 -8.96 3.79 -10.32
CA ARG A 142 -9.21 5.15 -9.84
C ARG A 142 -10.70 5.43 -9.87
N VAL A 143 -11.20 6.05 -8.79
CA VAL A 143 -12.62 6.37 -8.64
C VAL A 143 -12.82 7.84 -8.25
N PRO A 144 -13.99 8.43 -8.56
CA PRO A 144 -14.34 9.80 -8.17
C PRO A 144 -14.53 9.96 -6.65
N CYS A 145 -13.44 9.85 -5.91
CA CYS A 145 -13.41 10.01 -4.45
C CYS A 145 -12.25 10.95 -4.08
N LEU A 146 -12.50 11.89 -3.17
CA LEU A 146 -11.53 12.93 -2.80
C LEU A 146 -10.36 12.38 -1.98
N SER A 147 -10.64 11.45 -1.09
CA SER A 147 -9.64 10.89 -0.18
C SER A 147 -10.12 9.57 0.38
N VAL A 148 -9.19 8.80 0.93
CA VAL A 148 -9.34 7.44 1.43
C VAL A 148 -9.61 6.45 0.30
N SER A 149 -8.64 5.61 0.08
CA SER A 149 -8.70 4.50 -0.88
C SER A 149 -9.07 3.21 -0.16
N ALA A 150 -9.51 2.21 -0.91
CA ALA A 150 -9.73 0.87 -0.39
C ALA A 150 -8.74 -0.13 -0.98
N VAL A 151 -8.39 -1.11 -0.17
CA VAL A 151 -7.75 -2.37 -0.59
C VAL A 151 -8.81 -3.46 -0.51
N ASP A 152 -9.05 -4.16 -1.60
CA ASP A 152 -9.84 -5.40 -1.66
C ASP A 152 -8.88 -6.54 -2.01
N ALA A 153 -8.49 -7.30 -0.99
CA ALA A 153 -7.51 -8.37 -1.12
C ALA A 153 -8.20 -9.73 -1.08
N VAL A 154 -7.95 -10.55 -2.10
CA VAL A 154 -8.31 -11.96 -2.12
C VAL A 154 -7.03 -12.77 -1.92
N VAL A 155 -7.00 -13.55 -0.86
CA VAL A 155 -5.83 -14.32 -0.42
C VAL A 155 -6.19 -15.80 -0.40
N GLN A 156 -5.34 -16.62 -1.01
CA GLN A 156 -5.39 -18.07 -0.94
C GLN A 156 -4.36 -18.54 0.08
N LEU A 157 -4.83 -19.23 1.13
CA LEU A 157 -3.97 -19.82 2.15
C LEU A 157 -3.39 -21.17 1.69
N ALA A 158 -2.20 -21.48 2.18
CA ALA A 158 -1.56 -22.80 1.97
C ALA A 158 -2.30 -23.89 2.74
N ASP A 159 -2.62 -23.62 4.01
CA ASP A 159 -3.28 -24.55 4.92
C ASP A 159 -4.59 -23.99 5.47
N ASP A 160 -5.42 -24.85 6.05
CA ASP A 160 -6.64 -24.46 6.72
C ASP A 160 -6.29 -23.72 8.02
N PRO A 161 -6.88 -22.55 8.31
CA PRO A 161 -6.65 -21.86 9.57
C PRO A 161 -7.22 -22.67 10.75
N GLU A 162 -6.50 -22.68 11.87
CA GLU A 162 -6.93 -23.38 13.10
C GLU A 162 -8.07 -22.67 13.80
N GLU A 163 -8.20 -21.36 13.60
CA GLU A 163 -9.21 -20.51 14.23
C GLU A 163 -10.01 -19.70 13.20
N PRO A 164 -11.21 -19.18 13.57
CA PRO A 164 -11.96 -18.30 12.70
C PRO A 164 -11.15 -17.07 12.30
N PHE A 165 -11.15 -16.75 11.01
CA PHE A 165 -10.30 -15.70 10.46
C PHE A 165 -10.47 -14.30 11.12
N PRO A 166 -11.69 -13.83 11.50
CA PRO A 166 -11.82 -12.59 12.25
C PRO A 166 -11.12 -12.60 13.61
N ASP A 167 -11.05 -13.74 14.28
CA ASP A 167 -10.38 -13.87 15.58
C ASP A 167 -8.87 -13.84 15.41
N PHE A 168 -8.35 -14.50 14.39
CA PHE A 168 -6.95 -14.34 13.97
C PHE A 168 -6.59 -12.86 13.74
N LEU A 169 -7.40 -12.11 12.98
CA LEU A 169 -7.12 -10.69 12.73
C LEU A 169 -7.13 -9.88 14.02
N ARG A 170 -8.06 -10.13 14.94
CA ARG A 170 -8.10 -9.46 16.26
C ARG A 170 -6.84 -9.73 17.05
N ALA A 171 -6.39 -10.98 17.11
CA ALA A 171 -5.18 -11.36 17.81
C ALA A 171 -3.92 -10.77 17.15
N ALA A 172 -3.80 -10.90 15.84
CA ALA A 172 -2.62 -10.49 15.08
C ALA A 172 -2.38 -8.97 15.09
N PHE A 173 -3.45 -8.17 15.10
CA PHE A 173 -3.37 -6.70 15.07
C PHE A 173 -3.71 -6.02 16.40
N ALA A 174 -3.85 -6.78 17.50
CA ALA A 174 -4.10 -6.23 18.82
C ALA A 174 -3.02 -5.21 19.21
N GLY A 175 -3.44 -3.95 19.44
CA GLY A 175 -2.52 -2.86 19.83
C GLY A 175 -1.60 -2.37 18.70
N SER A 176 -1.78 -2.79 17.47
CA SER A 176 -1.00 -2.29 16.34
C SER A 176 -1.32 -0.82 16.07
N SER A 177 -0.27 0.00 15.92
CA SER A 177 -0.39 1.39 15.44
C SER A 177 -0.36 1.51 13.90
N LEU A 178 -0.08 0.41 13.19
CA LEU A 178 0.06 0.38 11.75
C LEU A 178 -1.19 -0.13 11.04
N VAL A 179 -1.82 -1.17 11.60
CA VAL A 179 -3.02 -1.77 11.06
C VAL A 179 -4.11 -1.76 12.13
N GLY A 180 -5.15 -0.98 11.88
CA GLY A 180 -6.33 -0.91 12.73
C GLY A 180 -7.41 -1.91 12.30
N LEU A 181 -8.33 -2.19 13.20
CA LEU A 181 -9.54 -2.98 12.93
C LEU A 181 -10.77 -2.12 13.21
N CYS A 182 -11.79 -2.24 12.35
CA CYS A 182 -13.08 -1.62 12.55
C CYS A 182 -14.18 -2.68 12.55
N GLU A 183 -14.97 -2.69 13.62
CA GLU A 183 -16.13 -3.60 13.81
C GLU A 183 -17.42 -2.99 13.29
N ASP A 184 -17.45 -1.68 13.06
CA ASP A 184 -18.63 -0.93 12.66
C ASP A 184 -18.76 -0.84 11.13
N PRO A 185 -20.00 -0.71 10.61
CA PRO A 185 -20.25 -0.53 9.18
C PRO A 185 -19.92 0.91 8.72
N CYS A 186 -18.63 1.22 8.61
CA CYS A 186 -18.12 2.54 8.21
C CYS A 186 -17.83 2.63 6.71
N VAL A 187 -17.78 3.85 6.19
CA VAL A 187 -17.46 4.16 4.80
C VAL A 187 -16.16 5.00 4.69
N SER A 188 -15.65 5.19 3.49
CA SER A 188 -14.34 5.83 3.26
C SER A 188 -14.17 7.18 3.96
N SER A 189 -15.22 8.02 4.02
CA SER A 189 -15.15 9.34 4.67
C SER A 189 -14.91 9.30 6.18
N ASP A 190 -15.28 8.20 6.84
CA ASP A 190 -15.12 8.04 8.29
C ASP A 190 -13.65 7.79 8.69
N TYR A 191 -12.83 7.39 7.73
CA TYR A 191 -11.41 7.08 7.96
C TYR A 191 -10.46 8.23 7.61
N ARG A 192 -11.00 9.39 7.22
CA ARG A 192 -10.17 10.54 6.89
C ARG A 192 -9.39 11.04 8.12
N GLY A 193 -8.06 11.13 7.97
CA GLY A 193 -7.17 11.58 9.04
C GLY A 193 -6.81 10.51 10.07
N ARG A 194 -7.17 9.25 9.86
CA ARG A 194 -6.70 8.13 10.67
C ARG A 194 -5.18 7.98 10.50
N PRO A 195 -4.44 7.68 11.58
CA PRO A 195 -2.97 7.58 11.54
C PRO A 195 -2.47 6.22 11.03
N GLU A 196 -3.31 5.19 11.03
CA GLU A 196 -2.91 3.85 10.60
C GLU A 196 -2.65 3.80 9.09
N SER A 197 -1.74 2.95 8.67
CA SER A 197 -1.46 2.66 7.26
C SER A 197 -2.60 1.90 6.58
N LEU A 198 -3.36 1.12 7.36
CA LEU A 198 -4.53 0.38 6.91
C LEU A 198 -5.51 0.21 8.07
N VAL A 199 -6.81 0.35 7.83
CA VAL A 199 -7.86 -0.07 8.77
C VAL A 199 -8.70 -1.15 8.11
N ILE A 200 -8.66 -2.38 8.62
CA ILE A 200 -9.43 -3.51 8.11
C ILE A 200 -10.89 -3.39 8.56
N ALA A 201 -11.81 -3.45 7.61
CA ALA A 201 -13.25 -3.50 7.86
C ALA A 201 -13.66 -4.95 8.15
N LEU A 202 -13.75 -5.33 9.41
CA LEU A 202 -14.10 -6.70 9.80
C LEU A 202 -15.47 -7.14 9.29
N PRO A 203 -16.52 -6.27 9.27
CA PRO A 203 -17.84 -6.65 8.72
C PRO A 203 -17.79 -7.02 7.22
N GLU A 204 -16.76 -6.58 6.49
CA GLU A 204 -16.57 -6.86 5.06
C GLU A 204 -15.59 -7.99 4.78
N THR A 205 -14.98 -8.55 5.81
CA THR A 205 -14.10 -9.72 5.70
C THR A 205 -14.94 -10.99 5.50
N ARG A 206 -14.54 -11.82 4.54
CA ARG A 206 -15.27 -13.03 4.14
C ARG A 206 -14.31 -14.20 3.94
N SER A 207 -14.79 -15.39 4.26
CA SER A 207 -14.11 -16.64 3.92
C SER A 207 -14.94 -17.41 2.89
N ILE A 208 -14.28 -18.01 1.92
CA ILE A 208 -14.87 -18.93 0.95
C ILE A 208 -14.22 -20.30 1.16
N GLY A 209 -14.98 -21.24 1.71
CA GLY A 209 -14.39 -22.46 2.27
C GLY A 209 -13.42 -22.10 3.40
N CYS A 210 -12.40 -22.92 3.58
CA CYS A 210 -11.42 -22.72 4.66
C CYS A 210 -10.20 -21.87 4.21
N LYS A 211 -9.84 -21.91 2.93
CA LYS A 211 -8.55 -21.39 2.43
C LYS A 211 -8.60 -20.10 1.63
N GLN A 212 -9.76 -19.63 1.20
CA GLN A 212 -9.84 -18.38 0.46
C GLN A 212 -10.46 -17.28 1.30
N LEU A 213 -9.74 -16.18 1.43
CA LEU A 213 -10.12 -15.03 2.25
C LEU A 213 -10.28 -13.79 1.37
N ARG A 214 -11.32 -13.02 1.65
CA ARG A 214 -11.43 -11.64 1.15
C ARG A 214 -11.32 -10.68 2.32
N ILE A 215 -10.46 -9.69 2.20
CA ILE A 215 -10.20 -8.66 3.20
C ILE A 215 -10.40 -7.30 2.56
N LEU A 216 -11.32 -6.51 3.11
CA LEU A 216 -11.47 -5.10 2.76
C LEU A 216 -10.80 -4.23 3.80
N GLY A 217 -10.00 -3.26 3.37
CA GLY A 217 -9.37 -2.29 4.25
C GLY A 217 -9.33 -0.89 3.64
N TRP A 218 -9.29 0.12 4.50
CA TRP A 218 -9.24 1.54 4.14
C TRP A 218 -7.85 2.12 4.44
N TYR A 219 -7.36 2.99 3.56
CA TYR A 219 -6.04 3.62 3.72
C TYR A 219 -5.96 5.01 3.11
#